data_b0ef66865b38bca625bb289308b6be20
#
_entry.id   b0ef66865b38bca625bb289308b6be20
#
_cell.length_a   1.000
_cell.length_b   1.000
_cell.length_c   1.000
_cell.angle_alpha   90.00
_cell.angle_beta   90.00
_cell.angle_gamma   90.00
#
_symmetry.space_group_name_H-M   'P 1'
#
loop_
_entity.id
_entity.type
_entity.pdbx_description
1 polymer ?
#
loop_
_entity_poly.entity_id
_entity_poly.type
_entity_poly.pdbx_seq_one_letter_code
_entity_poly.pdbx_strand_id
1 'polypeptide(L)'
;MSVKVAINGFGRIGRCAARIILERDDVELVAINDTATRDMTRYLLKYDSVHGEFKQDVKVISDDFIEVNGKKIRVFSTRDLNELSYADYGVDVVLECTGKFLTTEKCEPYLARGVKKVVMSAPAKDDTATFVVGVNDDKYAGEAIVSNASCTTNGLAPVAKVLNDKFGIVKGLMTTIHAYTNGQSLVDVKAKDFRRSRAAALNIGPTTTGAAKAIAKVLPELSGKLHGQAVRVPVANVSMVDLTAVLKRPASKEEINEAFRAATESNLKGILFVDDDYRVSSDFCTSTFSSIVASDTTQVIADDMVKVFAWYDNEWGYSTRLVDLAKIVATK
;
A
#
# COMPACT_ATOMS: atom_id res chain seq x y z
N MET A 1 -24.97 -4.48 -3.73
CA MET A 1 -24.45 -5.56 -2.86
C MET A 1 -23.00 -5.22 -2.54
N SER A 2 -22.56 -5.45 -1.30
CA SER A 2 -21.16 -5.27 -0.90
C SER A 2 -20.28 -6.33 -1.54
N VAL A 3 -19.04 -5.97 -1.88
CA VAL A 3 -18.03 -6.91 -2.39
C VAL A 3 -17.52 -7.76 -1.23
N LYS A 4 -17.62 -9.09 -1.35
CA LYS A 4 -17.13 -10.02 -0.34
C LYS A 4 -15.66 -10.31 -0.49
N VAL A 5 -14.91 -10.05 0.57
CA VAL A 5 -13.44 -10.10 0.58
C VAL A 5 -12.95 -11.16 1.56
N ALA A 6 -11.94 -11.93 1.15
CA ALA A 6 -11.12 -12.72 2.05
C ALA A 6 -9.69 -12.17 2.13
N ILE A 7 -9.05 -12.32 3.29
CA ILE A 7 -7.65 -11.93 3.50
C ILE A 7 -6.82 -13.19 3.76
N ASN A 8 -5.82 -13.43 2.90
CA ASN A 8 -4.81 -14.46 3.13
C ASN A 8 -3.53 -13.83 3.69
N GLY A 9 -3.19 -14.15 4.93
CA GLY A 9 -2.09 -13.54 5.68
C GLY A 9 -2.53 -12.35 6.53
N PHE A 10 -2.62 -12.58 7.85
CA PHE A 10 -3.13 -11.61 8.81
C PHE A 10 -1.99 -10.87 9.55
N GLY A 11 -0.94 -10.51 8.79
CA GLY A 11 0.16 -9.64 9.22
C GLY A 11 -0.27 -8.16 9.34
N ARG A 12 0.69 -7.24 9.35
CA ARG A 12 0.42 -5.79 9.46
C ARG A 12 -0.61 -5.33 8.42
N ILE A 13 -0.33 -5.56 7.13
CA ILE A 13 -1.19 -5.10 6.03
C ILE A 13 -2.56 -5.79 6.05
N GLY A 14 -2.60 -7.12 6.27
CA GLY A 14 -3.88 -7.84 6.37
C GLY A 14 -4.78 -7.32 7.49
N ARG A 15 -4.21 -6.97 8.66
CA ARG A 15 -4.97 -6.40 9.78
C ARG A 15 -5.42 -4.95 9.54
N CYS A 16 -4.58 -4.12 8.93
CA CYS A 16 -5.00 -2.77 8.51
C CYS A 16 -6.14 -2.85 7.50
N ALA A 17 -6.02 -3.70 6.47
CA ALA A 17 -7.08 -3.91 5.49
C ALA A 17 -8.37 -4.44 6.15
N ALA A 18 -8.26 -5.38 7.11
CA ALA A 18 -9.42 -5.89 7.85
C ALA A 18 -10.14 -4.78 8.62
N ARG A 19 -9.41 -3.94 9.37
CA ARG A 19 -10.00 -2.80 10.10
C ARG A 19 -10.70 -1.82 9.16
N ILE A 20 -10.06 -1.50 8.02
CA ILE A 20 -10.63 -0.61 7.00
C ILE A 20 -11.91 -1.21 6.40
N ILE A 21 -11.92 -2.50 6.04
CA ILE A 21 -13.11 -3.18 5.51
C ILE A 21 -14.24 -3.18 6.54
N LEU A 22 -13.93 -3.43 7.82
CA LEU A 22 -14.92 -3.50 8.89
C LEU A 22 -15.58 -2.15 9.23
N GLU A 23 -15.00 -1.05 8.78
CA GLU A 23 -15.51 0.32 8.92
C GLU A 23 -16.20 0.84 7.64
N ARG A 24 -16.33 -0.02 6.60
CA ARG A 24 -16.95 0.32 5.32
C ARG A 24 -18.24 -0.48 5.09
N ASP A 25 -19.15 0.10 4.30
CA ASP A 25 -20.43 -0.53 3.93
C ASP A 25 -20.41 -1.14 2.52
N ASP A 26 -19.43 -0.77 1.69
CA ASP A 26 -19.34 -1.18 0.29
C ASP A 26 -18.49 -2.45 0.07
N VAL A 27 -17.79 -2.90 1.09
CA VAL A 27 -17.00 -4.13 1.14
C VAL A 27 -17.29 -4.90 2.43
N GLU A 28 -17.19 -6.23 2.39
CA GLU A 28 -17.50 -7.10 3.52
C GLU A 28 -16.36 -8.11 3.73
N LEU A 29 -15.79 -8.16 4.92
CA LEU A 29 -14.81 -9.18 5.30
C LEU A 29 -15.56 -10.46 5.73
N VAL A 30 -15.43 -11.52 4.95
CA VAL A 30 -16.14 -12.80 5.22
C VAL A 30 -15.21 -13.90 5.67
N ALA A 31 -13.91 -13.84 5.31
CA ALA A 31 -12.94 -14.86 5.68
C ALA A 31 -11.52 -14.28 5.88
N ILE A 32 -10.77 -14.94 6.74
CA ILE A 32 -9.34 -14.68 7.00
C ILE A 32 -8.62 -16.03 6.96
N ASN A 33 -7.37 -16.06 6.50
CA ASN A 33 -6.47 -17.18 6.72
C ASN A 33 -5.21 -16.70 7.44
N ASP A 34 -4.93 -17.28 8.59
CA ASP A 34 -3.69 -17.07 9.35
C ASP A 34 -3.37 -18.30 10.22
N THR A 35 -2.10 -18.58 10.40
CA THR A 35 -1.65 -19.73 11.21
C THR A 35 -1.58 -19.45 12.71
N ALA A 36 -1.93 -18.25 13.16
CA ALA A 36 -2.06 -17.90 14.57
C ALA A 36 -3.30 -18.54 15.21
N THR A 37 -3.30 -18.66 16.54
CA THR A 37 -4.50 -19.05 17.29
C THR A 37 -5.59 -18.00 17.16
N ARG A 38 -6.85 -18.38 17.39
CA ARG A 38 -8.00 -17.44 17.31
C ARG A 38 -7.88 -16.30 18.31
N ASP A 39 -7.42 -16.62 19.53
CA ASP A 39 -7.16 -15.60 20.54
C ASP A 39 -6.09 -14.61 20.11
N MET A 40 -5.00 -15.07 19.48
CA MET A 40 -3.95 -14.20 18.95
C MET A 40 -4.47 -13.38 17.77
N THR A 41 -5.26 -13.96 16.87
CA THR A 41 -5.91 -13.24 15.75
C THR A 41 -6.81 -12.14 16.27
N ARG A 42 -7.69 -12.45 17.25
CA ARG A 42 -8.54 -11.47 17.93
C ARG A 42 -7.71 -10.40 18.63
N TYR A 43 -6.70 -10.80 19.42
CA TYR A 43 -5.87 -9.89 20.20
C TYR A 43 -5.16 -8.87 19.29
N LEU A 44 -4.50 -9.33 18.22
CA LEU A 44 -3.78 -8.46 17.29
C LEU A 44 -4.69 -7.65 16.36
N LEU A 45 -5.94 -8.08 16.13
CA LEU A 45 -6.94 -7.24 15.46
C LEU A 45 -7.42 -6.12 16.38
N LYS A 46 -7.61 -6.43 17.69
CA LYS A 46 -8.11 -5.47 18.69
C LYS A 46 -7.05 -4.44 19.07
N TYR A 47 -5.81 -4.86 19.32
CA TYR A 47 -4.74 -4.01 19.85
C TYR A 47 -3.61 -3.86 18.84
N ASP A 48 -3.19 -2.63 18.59
CA ASP A 48 -2.09 -2.30 17.69
C ASP A 48 -1.27 -1.15 18.25
N SER A 49 0.06 -1.33 18.30
CA SER A 49 0.97 -0.33 18.87
C SER A 49 1.10 0.93 18.03
N VAL A 50 0.79 0.85 16.73
CA VAL A 50 0.89 1.97 15.78
C VAL A 50 -0.46 2.66 15.60
N HIS A 51 -1.51 1.87 15.33
CA HIS A 51 -2.85 2.36 14.99
C HIS A 51 -3.81 2.38 16.19
N GLY A 52 -3.33 2.00 17.37
CA GLY A 52 -4.13 2.00 18.59
C GLY A 52 -5.18 0.88 18.66
N GLU A 53 -6.04 0.98 19.64
CA GLU A 53 -7.10 0.02 19.88
C GLU A 53 -8.23 0.16 18.84
N PHE A 54 -8.60 -0.96 18.20
CA PHE A 54 -9.75 -1.02 17.32
C PHE A 54 -11.04 -0.87 18.12
N LYS A 55 -11.89 0.09 17.76
CA LYS A 55 -13.04 0.49 18.58
C LYS A 55 -14.19 -0.51 18.56
N GLN A 56 -14.22 -1.40 17.55
CA GLN A 56 -15.26 -2.41 17.43
C GLN A 56 -15.04 -3.57 18.42
N ASP A 57 -16.13 -4.22 18.82
CA ASP A 57 -16.09 -5.42 19.67
C ASP A 57 -15.63 -6.63 18.83
N VAL A 58 -14.60 -7.33 19.32
CA VAL A 58 -14.01 -8.51 18.64
C VAL A 58 -14.04 -9.69 19.59
N LYS A 59 -14.71 -10.77 19.20
CA LYS A 59 -14.86 -11.99 19.99
C LYS A 59 -14.38 -13.22 19.22
N VAL A 60 -13.84 -14.19 19.92
CA VAL A 60 -13.72 -15.57 19.44
C VAL A 60 -15.01 -16.28 19.77
N ILE A 61 -15.70 -16.83 18.77
CA ILE A 61 -16.96 -17.56 18.98
C ILE A 61 -16.85 -19.06 18.77
N SER A 62 -15.80 -19.50 18.07
CA SER A 62 -15.41 -20.91 17.95
C SER A 62 -14.00 -21.05 17.36
N ASP A 63 -13.51 -22.28 17.22
CA ASP A 63 -12.23 -22.57 16.55
C ASP A 63 -12.20 -22.11 15.08
N ASP A 64 -13.34 -21.91 14.50
CA ASP A 64 -13.51 -21.57 13.09
C ASP A 64 -13.91 -20.13 12.82
N PHE A 65 -14.38 -19.39 13.83
CA PHE A 65 -14.96 -18.08 13.63
C PHE A 65 -14.56 -17.07 14.71
N ILE A 66 -14.30 -15.86 14.25
CA ILE A 66 -14.35 -14.65 15.08
C ILE A 66 -15.59 -13.86 14.74
N GLU A 67 -16.04 -13.01 15.64
CA GLU A 67 -17.16 -12.09 15.44
C GLU A 67 -16.69 -10.65 15.66
N VAL A 68 -17.09 -9.75 14.78
CA VAL A 68 -16.86 -8.32 14.92
C VAL A 68 -18.19 -7.59 14.77
N ASN A 69 -18.67 -6.94 15.84
CA ASN A 69 -19.96 -6.26 15.87
C ASN A 69 -21.13 -7.13 15.34
N GLY A 70 -21.18 -8.39 15.75
CA GLY A 70 -22.23 -9.35 15.32
C GLY A 70 -22.03 -9.96 13.94
N LYS A 71 -21.03 -9.54 13.17
CA LYS A 71 -20.68 -10.14 11.87
C LYS A 71 -19.67 -11.28 12.08
N LYS A 72 -20.05 -12.48 11.65
CA LYS A 72 -19.18 -13.67 11.73
C LYS A 72 -18.18 -13.68 10.58
N ILE A 73 -16.91 -13.91 10.91
CA ILE A 73 -15.81 -14.01 9.97
C ILE A 73 -15.19 -15.39 10.10
N ARG A 74 -15.15 -16.15 9.01
CA ARG A 74 -14.50 -17.46 8.96
C ARG A 74 -12.98 -17.27 9.11
N VAL A 75 -12.33 -18.09 9.96
CA VAL A 75 -10.87 -18.06 10.10
C VAL A 75 -10.30 -19.43 9.76
N PHE A 76 -9.60 -19.51 8.64
CA PHE A 76 -8.81 -20.67 8.23
C PHE A 76 -7.44 -20.64 8.89
N SER A 77 -6.76 -21.81 8.95
CA SER A 77 -5.41 -21.94 9.50
C SER A 77 -4.60 -22.95 8.69
N THR A 78 -4.24 -22.55 7.46
CA THR A 78 -3.47 -23.41 6.57
C THR A 78 -2.41 -22.64 5.81
N ARG A 79 -1.40 -23.35 5.32
CA ARG A 79 -0.38 -22.84 4.40
C ARG A 79 -0.60 -23.34 2.96
N ASP A 80 -1.50 -24.28 2.77
CA ASP A 80 -1.88 -24.81 1.46
C ASP A 80 -3.13 -24.07 0.94
N LEU A 81 -2.98 -23.39 -0.18
CA LEU A 81 -4.09 -22.68 -0.82
C LEU A 81 -5.21 -23.63 -1.27
N ASN A 82 -4.89 -24.91 -1.52
CA ASN A 82 -5.88 -25.91 -1.91
C ASN A 82 -6.84 -26.30 -0.79
N GLU A 83 -6.54 -25.97 0.45
CA GLU A 83 -7.43 -26.20 1.61
C GLU A 83 -8.37 -25.00 1.88
N LEU A 84 -8.23 -23.89 1.13
CA LEU A 84 -9.01 -22.67 1.33
C LEU A 84 -10.31 -22.73 0.53
N SER A 85 -11.43 -23.03 1.19
CA SER A 85 -12.78 -23.06 0.57
C SER A 85 -13.44 -21.68 0.60
N TYR A 86 -12.79 -20.64 0.11
CA TYR A 86 -13.32 -19.26 0.10
C TYR A 86 -14.63 -19.12 -0.70
N ALA A 87 -14.79 -19.91 -1.75
CA ALA A 87 -16.00 -19.91 -2.57
C ALA A 87 -17.26 -20.29 -1.76
N ASP A 88 -17.14 -21.15 -0.73
CA ASP A 88 -18.27 -21.57 0.13
C ASP A 88 -18.81 -20.37 0.95
N TYR A 89 -18.03 -19.33 1.11
CA TYR A 89 -18.38 -18.07 1.79
C TYR A 89 -18.76 -16.96 0.82
N GLY A 90 -18.81 -17.27 -0.49
CA GLY A 90 -19.15 -16.32 -1.54
C GLY A 90 -18.12 -15.22 -1.76
N VAL A 91 -16.84 -15.51 -1.51
CA VAL A 91 -15.75 -14.55 -1.69
C VAL A 91 -15.62 -14.14 -3.15
N ASP A 92 -15.71 -12.85 -3.41
CA ASP A 92 -15.47 -12.26 -4.73
C ASP A 92 -13.98 -12.00 -4.97
N VAL A 93 -13.28 -11.47 -3.96
CA VAL A 93 -11.88 -11.06 -4.06
C VAL A 93 -11.05 -11.58 -2.88
N VAL A 94 -9.87 -12.12 -3.16
CA VAL A 94 -8.85 -12.41 -2.14
C VAL A 94 -7.80 -11.30 -2.12
N LEU A 95 -7.55 -10.73 -0.95
CA LEU A 95 -6.36 -9.92 -0.67
C LEU A 95 -5.21 -10.84 -0.25
N GLU A 96 -4.22 -10.99 -1.13
CA GLU A 96 -3.03 -11.80 -0.85
C GLU A 96 -2.00 -10.99 -0.06
N CYS A 97 -2.00 -11.14 1.26
CA CYS A 97 -1.20 -10.37 2.20
C CYS A 97 -0.06 -11.15 2.86
N THR A 98 0.25 -12.37 2.40
CA THR A 98 1.34 -13.19 2.98
C THR A 98 2.72 -12.75 2.51
N GLY A 99 2.81 -12.07 1.35
CA GLY A 99 4.07 -11.76 0.68
C GLY A 99 4.79 -12.99 0.08
N LYS A 100 4.12 -14.14 -0.03
CA LYS A 100 4.67 -15.39 -0.57
C LYS A 100 4.20 -15.70 -2.00
N PHE A 101 2.95 -15.42 -2.29
CA PHE A 101 2.31 -15.69 -3.57
C PHE A 101 2.32 -14.42 -4.42
N LEU A 102 3.45 -14.15 -5.08
CA LEU A 102 3.74 -12.90 -5.78
C LEU A 102 3.89 -13.07 -7.29
N THR A 103 3.30 -14.11 -7.85
CA THR A 103 3.21 -14.34 -9.30
C THR A 103 1.80 -14.81 -9.66
N THR A 104 1.38 -14.59 -10.89
CA THR A 104 0.10 -15.10 -11.41
C THR A 104 -0.04 -16.59 -11.14
N GLU A 105 0.95 -17.40 -11.54
CA GLU A 105 0.99 -18.86 -11.35
C GLU A 105 0.72 -19.26 -9.87
N LYS A 106 1.34 -18.56 -8.92
CA LYS A 106 1.16 -18.87 -7.49
C LYS A 106 -0.22 -18.50 -6.97
N CYS A 107 -0.93 -17.59 -7.62
CA CYS A 107 -2.27 -17.18 -7.24
C CYS A 107 -3.37 -17.94 -7.98
N GLU A 108 -3.07 -18.67 -9.07
CA GLU A 108 -4.03 -19.50 -9.80
C GLU A 108 -4.84 -20.47 -8.92
N PRO A 109 -4.26 -21.11 -7.88
CA PRO A 109 -5.03 -21.98 -6.99
C PRO A 109 -6.27 -21.32 -6.37
N TYR A 110 -6.29 -20.01 -6.11
CA TYR A 110 -7.50 -19.31 -5.66
C TYR A 110 -8.61 -19.34 -6.71
N LEU A 111 -8.25 -19.07 -7.97
CA LEU A 111 -9.20 -19.06 -9.09
C LEU A 111 -9.74 -20.48 -9.34
N ALA A 112 -8.87 -21.49 -9.32
CA ALA A 112 -9.24 -22.88 -9.50
C ALA A 112 -10.23 -23.36 -8.41
N ARG A 113 -10.30 -22.70 -7.27
CA ARG A 113 -11.23 -22.97 -6.16
C ARG A 113 -12.43 -22.00 -6.12
N GLY A 114 -12.71 -21.32 -7.22
CA GLY A 114 -13.93 -20.54 -7.42
C GLY A 114 -13.90 -19.09 -6.93
N VAL A 115 -12.73 -18.58 -6.47
CA VAL A 115 -12.56 -17.13 -6.24
C VAL A 115 -12.46 -16.42 -7.58
N LYS A 116 -13.10 -15.27 -7.72
CA LYS A 116 -13.16 -14.56 -9.01
C LYS A 116 -11.92 -13.69 -9.26
N LYS A 117 -11.39 -13.05 -8.22
CA LYS A 117 -10.32 -12.06 -8.32
C LYS A 117 -9.31 -12.20 -7.18
N VAL A 118 -8.04 -11.88 -7.46
CA VAL A 118 -6.97 -11.82 -6.47
C VAL A 118 -6.22 -10.50 -6.58
N VAL A 119 -6.01 -9.82 -5.46
CA VAL A 119 -5.19 -8.61 -5.38
C VAL A 119 -3.99 -8.88 -4.49
N MET A 120 -2.79 -8.86 -5.07
CA MET A 120 -1.54 -8.99 -4.32
C MET A 120 -1.23 -7.69 -3.57
N SER A 121 -0.93 -7.78 -2.27
CA SER A 121 -0.50 -6.65 -1.43
C SER A 121 1.00 -6.36 -1.50
N ALA A 122 1.63 -6.65 -2.61
CA ALA A 122 3.05 -6.42 -2.85
C ALA A 122 3.33 -6.37 -4.37
N PRO A 123 4.48 -5.82 -4.79
CA PRO A 123 4.88 -5.86 -6.20
C PRO A 123 4.96 -7.29 -6.71
N ALA A 124 4.31 -7.56 -7.83
CA ALA A 124 4.43 -8.84 -8.52
C ALA A 124 5.88 -9.08 -9.00
N LYS A 125 6.30 -10.35 -8.97
CA LYS A 125 7.64 -10.79 -9.41
C LYS A 125 7.67 -11.24 -10.86
N ASP A 126 6.54 -11.22 -11.53
CA ASP A 126 6.31 -11.51 -12.94
C ASP A 126 5.65 -10.30 -13.62
N ASP A 127 5.03 -10.54 -14.78
CA ASP A 127 4.33 -9.51 -15.56
C ASP A 127 2.87 -9.34 -15.17
N THR A 128 2.45 -9.81 -13.99
CA THR A 128 1.11 -9.55 -13.44
C THR A 128 0.76 -8.07 -13.52
N ALA A 129 -0.43 -7.77 -14.04
CA ALA A 129 -0.93 -6.41 -14.16
C ALA A 129 -0.88 -5.68 -12.81
N THR A 130 -0.34 -4.47 -12.84
CA THR A 130 -0.07 -3.69 -11.62
C THR A 130 -0.80 -2.37 -11.71
N PHE A 131 -1.60 -2.07 -10.67
CA PHE A 131 -2.41 -0.88 -10.61
C PHE A 131 -2.12 -0.04 -9.37
N VAL A 132 -2.16 1.26 -9.53
CA VAL A 132 -2.17 2.28 -8.46
C VAL A 132 -3.44 3.11 -8.65
N VAL A 133 -4.33 3.04 -7.68
CA VAL A 133 -5.63 3.72 -7.71
C VAL A 133 -5.43 5.23 -7.85
N GLY A 134 -6.17 5.85 -8.77
CA GLY A 134 -6.04 7.26 -9.16
C GLY A 134 -4.94 7.54 -10.19
N VAL A 135 -4.11 6.54 -10.55
CA VAL A 135 -3.00 6.72 -11.49
C VAL A 135 -3.23 5.97 -12.81
N ASN A 136 -3.53 4.68 -12.75
CA ASN A 136 -3.75 3.83 -13.93
C ASN A 136 -4.84 2.76 -13.74
N ASP A 137 -5.69 2.86 -12.73
CA ASP A 137 -6.79 1.93 -12.49
C ASP A 137 -7.93 2.07 -13.52
N ASP A 138 -7.94 3.14 -14.29
CA ASP A 138 -8.76 3.34 -15.48
C ASP A 138 -8.42 2.36 -16.62
N LYS A 139 -7.19 1.83 -16.62
CA LYS A 139 -6.69 0.85 -17.60
C LYS A 139 -7.02 -0.60 -17.22
N TYR A 140 -7.68 -0.84 -16.08
CA TYR A 140 -8.11 -2.18 -15.72
C TYR A 140 -9.09 -2.75 -16.74
N ALA A 141 -8.77 -3.92 -17.29
CA ALA A 141 -9.49 -4.56 -18.39
C ALA A 141 -10.15 -5.91 -18.02
N GLY A 142 -10.23 -6.21 -16.70
CA GLY A 142 -10.90 -7.43 -16.23
C GLY A 142 -9.94 -8.53 -15.76
N GLU A 143 -8.66 -8.24 -15.59
CA GLU A 143 -7.64 -9.20 -15.13
C GLU A 143 -8.10 -9.88 -13.82
N ALA A 144 -7.94 -11.20 -13.75
CA ALA A 144 -8.34 -11.97 -12.57
C ALA A 144 -7.37 -11.85 -11.40
N ILE A 145 -6.10 -11.64 -11.70
CA ILE A 145 -5.02 -11.50 -10.72
C ILE A 145 -4.28 -10.20 -11.00
N VAL A 146 -4.20 -9.32 -9.99
CA VAL A 146 -3.55 -8.01 -10.10
C VAL A 146 -2.67 -7.72 -8.89
N SER A 147 -1.77 -6.76 -9.02
CA SER A 147 -0.93 -6.26 -7.94
C SER A 147 -1.27 -4.82 -7.60
N ASN A 148 -1.37 -4.49 -6.31
CA ASN A 148 -1.48 -3.12 -5.79
C ASN A 148 -0.12 -2.40 -5.70
N ALA A 149 0.92 -2.91 -6.36
CA ALA A 149 2.29 -2.40 -6.27
C ALA A 149 2.83 -2.39 -4.82
N SER A 150 3.76 -1.49 -4.50
CA SER A 150 4.27 -1.27 -3.14
C SER A 150 3.67 0.00 -2.51
N CYS A 151 3.78 0.12 -1.18
CA CYS A 151 3.42 1.35 -0.47
C CYS A 151 4.19 2.57 -1.01
N THR A 152 5.50 2.41 -1.28
CA THR A 152 6.32 3.48 -1.85
C THR A 152 5.90 3.83 -3.28
N THR A 153 5.49 2.86 -4.10
CA THR A 153 4.95 3.14 -5.45
C THR A 153 3.65 3.91 -5.36
N ASN A 154 2.76 3.56 -4.43
CA ASN A 154 1.52 4.30 -4.16
C ASN A 154 1.79 5.73 -3.67
N GLY A 155 2.82 5.94 -2.85
CA GLY A 155 3.22 7.28 -2.40
C GLY A 155 3.89 8.13 -3.49
N LEU A 156 4.66 7.50 -4.38
CA LEU A 156 5.39 8.22 -5.45
C LEU A 156 4.54 8.50 -6.69
N ALA A 157 3.70 7.56 -7.12
CA ALA A 157 3.04 7.62 -8.41
C ALA A 157 2.09 8.82 -8.56
N PRO A 158 1.27 9.22 -7.56
CA PRO A 158 0.44 10.42 -7.67
C PRO A 158 1.26 11.70 -7.87
N VAL A 159 2.37 11.84 -7.12
CA VAL A 159 3.28 12.99 -7.24
C VAL A 159 3.95 13.02 -8.62
N ALA A 160 4.50 11.88 -9.04
CA ALA A 160 5.16 11.77 -10.34
C ALA A 160 4.18 12.02 -11.50
N LYS A 161 2.92 11.56 -11.37
CA LYS A 161 1.86 11.80 -12.36
C LYS A 161 1.57 13.29 -12.51
N VAL A 162 1.32 14.01 -11.42
CA VAL A 162 1.02 15.45 -11.49
C VAL A 162 2.19 16.23 -12.12
N LEU A 163 3.43 15.96 -11.67
CA LEU A 163 4.61 16.63 -12.23
C LEU A 163 4.79 16.29 -13.71
N ASN A 164 4.61 15.04 -14.10
CA ASN A 164 4.78 14.63 -15.50
C ASN A 164 3.68 15.19 -16.40
N ASP A 165 2.41 15.12 -15.97
CA ASP A 165 1.26 15.58 -16.77
C ASP A 165 1.28 17.11 -16.99
N LYS A 166 1.75 17.88 -16.00
CA LYS A 166 1.73 19.34 -16.03
C LYS A 166 3.03 19.95 -16.57
N PHE A 167 4.18 19.34 -16.26
CA PHE A 167 5.48 19.95 -16.54
C PHE A 167 6.40 19.05 -17.38
N GLY A 168 6.11 17.73 -17.46
CA GLY A 168 6.93 16.74 -18.12
C GLY A 168 8.21 16.43 -17.34
N ILE A 169 8.39 15.20 -16.88
CA ILE A 169 9.63 14.75 -16.23
C ILE A 169 10.62 14.30 -17.29
N VAL A 170 11.80 14.92 -17.31
CA VAL A 170 12.93 14.53 -18.15
C VAL A 170 13.69 13.39 -17.51
N LYS A 171 14.08 13.56 -16.23
CA LYS A 171 14.76 12.57 -15.38
C LYS A 171 14.62 12.94 -13.91
N GLY A 172 14.83 11.97 -13.02
CA GLY A 172 14.78 12.23 -11.59
C GLY A 172 15.34 11.11 -10.75
N LEU A 173 15.67 11.46 -9.51
CA LEU A 173 16.08 10.53 -8.48
C LEU A 173 15.11 10.63 -7.30
N MET A 174 14.77 9.47 -6.74
CA MET A 174 13.91 9.38 -5.57
C MET A 174 14.64 8.69 -4.43
N THR A 175 14.54 9.24 -3.24
CA THR A 175 14.89 8.54 -2.00
C THR A 175 13.63 8.40 -1.14
N THR A 176 13.27 7.18 -0.77
CA THR A 176 12.26 7.04 0.28
C THR A 176 12.92 6.93 1.64
N ILE A 177 12.59 7.86 2.52
CA ILE A 177 12.90 7.81 3.95
C ILE A 177 11.78 6.97 4.57
N HIS A 178 12.09 5.70 4.87
CA HIS A 178 11.07 4.69 5.11
C HIS A 178 11.09 4.19 6.55
N ALA A 179 9.92 4.14 7.17
CA ALA A 179 9.73 3.49 8.45
C ALA A 179 10.25 2.04 8.42
N TYR A 180 10.67 1.50 9.56
CA TYR A 180 11.08 0.11 9.63
C TYR A 180 9.90 -0.85 9.43
N THR A 181 10.20 -2.05 8.96
CA THR A 181 9.19 -3.09 8.70
C THR A 181 9.70 -4.44 9.21
N ASN A 182 8.83 -5.45 9.24
CA ASN A 182 9.20 -6.84 9.58
C ASN A 182 10.31 -7.45 8.69
N GLY A 183 10.71 -6.78 7.62
CA GLY A 183 11.87 -7.15 6.81
C GLY A 183 13.21 -6.75 7.42
N GLN A 184 13.21 -6.09 8.59
CA GLN A 184 14.39 -5.71 9.38
C GLN A 184 14.36 -6.43 10.72
N SER A 185 15.52 -6.45 11.39
CA SER A 185 15.70 -7.14 12.65
C SER A 185 15.47 -6.19 13.83
N LEU A 186 14.96 -6.74 14.94
CA LEU A 186 14.81 -5.99 16.20
C LEU A 186 16.18 -5.74 16.84
N VAL A 187 17.02 -6.77 16.86
CA VAL A 187 18.43 -6.73 17.26
C VAL A 187 19.28 -7.29 16.13
N ASP A 188 20.60 -7.12 16.19
CA ASP A 188 21.51 -7.63 15.16
C ASP A 188 21.37 -9.15 15.02
N VAL A 189 20.99 -9.62 13.82
CA VAL A 189 20.81 -11.03 13.52
C VAL A 189 21.07 -11.31 12.03
N LYS A 190 21.49 -12.51 11.70
CA LYS A 190 21.73 -12.93 10.32
C LYS A 190 20.52 -12.72 9.42
N ALA A 191 20.68 -11.93 8.35
CA ALA A 191 19.72 -11.74 7.28
C ALA A 191 20.39 -11.77 5.90
N LYS A 192 19.61 -11.80 4.82
CA LYS A 192 20.16 -11.78 3.44
C LYS A 192 20.84 -10.46 3.09
N ASP A 193 20.28 -9.35 3.56
CA ASP A 193 20.84 -8.00 3.38
C ASP A 193 21.61 -7.61 4.64
N PHE A 194 22.89 -7.29 4.50
CA PHE A 194 23.76 -6.95 5.62
C PHE A 194 23.23 -5.76 6.45
N ARG A 195 22.67 -4.74 5.81
CA ARG A 195 22.16 -3.56 6.52
C ARG A 195 20.84 -3.83 7.21
N ARG A 196 19.98 -4.68 6.62
CA ARG A 196 18.70 -5.09 7.24
C ARG A 196 18.88 -6.10 8.36
N SER A 197 20.08 -6.67 8.53
CA SER A 197 20.41 -7.53 9.67
C SER A 197 20.67 -6.77 10.96
N ARG A 198 20.78 -5.43 10.90
CA ARG A 198 21.06 -4.57 12.03
C ARG A 198 19.76 -4.11 12.70
N ALA A 199 19.86 -3.75 14.00
CA ALA A 199 18.76 -3.30 14.83
C ALA A 199 18.02 -2.10 14.18
N ALA A 200 16.76 -2.30 13.81
CA ALA A 200 15.96 -1.36 13.03
C ALA A 200 15.70 -0.04 13.78
N ALA A 201 15.45 -0.11 15.09
CA ALA A 201 15.12 1.05 15.91
C ALA A 201 16.35 1.87 16.35
N LEU A 202 17.58 1.46 15.98
CA LEU A 202 18.82 2.11 16.39
C LEU A 202 19.63 2.67 15.20
N ASN A 203 19.25 2.36 13.97
CA ASN A 203 20.07 2.63 12.81
C ASN A 203 19.34 3.32 11.66
N ILE A 204 20.01 4.25 11.00
CA ILE A 204 19.67 4.73 9.66
C ILE A 204 20.34 3.81 8.66
N GLY A 205 19.54 3.06 7.88
CA GLY A 205 20.03 2.01 6.99
C GLY A 205 19.70 2.23 5.52
N PRO A 206 20.66 2.66 4.67
CA PRO A 206 20.46 2.69 3.23
C PRO A 206 20.20 1.28 2.69
N THR A 207 19.24 1.14 1.77
CA THR A 207 18.90 -0.13 1.12
C THR A 207 18.28 0.12 -0.25
N THR A 208 18.12 -0.93 -1.02
CA THR A 208 17.47 -0.85 -2.33
C THR A 208 15.96 -0.76 -2.22
N THR A 209 15.33 -0.15 -3.22
CA THR A 209 13.89 -0.20 -3.46
C THR A 209 13.60 -0.45 -4.93
N GLY A 210 12.57 -1.25 -5.20
CA GLY A 210 12.05 -1.45 -6.56
C GLY A 210 11.03 -0.40 -6.99
N ALA A 211 10.65 0.53 -6.09
CA ALA A 211 9.52 1.44 -6.31
C ALA A 211 9.70 2.35 -7.53
N ALA A 212 10.90 2.94 -7.70
CA ALA A 212 11.16 3.80 -8.86
C ALA A 212 11.15 3.02 -10.19
N LYS A 213 11.59 1.76 -10.21
CA LYS A 213 11.45 0.90 -11.39
C LYS A 213 9.99 0.48 -11.62
N ALA A 214 9.23 0.26 -10.55
CA ALA A 214 7.83 -0.11 -10.62
C ALA A 214 6.95 1.03 -11.17
N ILE A 215 7.41 2.29 -11.11
CA ILE A 215 6.72 3.42 -11.74
C ILE A 215 6.51 3.19 -13.23
N ALA A 216 7.46 2.59 -13.93
CA ALA A 216 7.32 2.28 -15.36
C ALA A 216 6.17 1.30 -15.68
N LYS A 217 5.73 0.47 -14.71
CA LYS A 217 4.56 -0.41 -14.89
C LYS A 217 3.23 0.36 -14.82
N VAL A 218 3.18 1.46 -14.07
CA VAL A 218 1.95 2.25 -13.84
C VAL A 218 1.93 3.57 -14.61
N LEU A 219 3.09 4.14 -14.91
CA LEU A 219 3.32 5.32 -15.76
C LEU A 219 4.40 5.00 -16.80
N PRO A 220 4.05 4.29 -17.88
CA PRO A 220 5.03 3.82 -18.88
C PRO A 220 5.87 4.93 -19.52
N GLU A 221 5.34 6.14 -19.62
CA GLU A 221 6.01 7.33 -20.12
C GLU A 221 7.20 7.79 -19.26
N LEU A 222 7.28 7.31 -18.01
CA LEU A 222 8.41 7.52 -17.10
C LEU A 222 9.44 6.38 -17.12
N SER A 223 9.29 5.43 -18.03
CA SER A 223 10.25 4.33 -18.18
C SER A 223 11.66 4.86 -18.44
N GLY A 224 12.64 4.40 -17.64
CA GLY A 224 14.02 4.83 -17.74
C GLY A 224 14.33 6.25 -17.22
N LYS A 225 13.32 7.04 -16.86
CA LYS A 225 13.53 8.42 -16.41
C LYS A 225 13.68 8.55 -14.90
N LEU A 226 13.17 7.60 -14.11
CA LEU A 226 13.25 7.63 -12.66
C LEU A 226 14.04 6.45 -12.11
N HIS A 227 14.93 6.73 -11.16
CA HIS A 227 15.63 5.73 -10.36
C HIS A 227 15.58 6.13 -8.88
N GLY A 228 15.86 5.19 -7.97
CA GLY A 228 15.80 5.54 -6.55
C GLY A 228 16.32 4.48 -5.61
N GLN A 229 16.40 4.87 -4.35
CA GLN A 229 16.84 4.06 -3.22
C GLN A 229 15.95 4.30 -2.01
N ALA A 230 16.15 3.48 -0.96
CA ALA A 230 15.49 3.65 0.32
C ALA A 230 16.50 3.89 1.44
N VAL A 231 16.10 4.69 2.41
CA VAL A 231 16.78 4.85 3.69
C VAL A 231 15.80 4.45 4.78
N ARG A 232 16.11 3.37 5.52
CA ARG A 232 15.32 2.97 6.68
C ARG A 232 15.70 3.82 7.88
N VAL A 233 14.69 4.29 8.60
CA VAL A 233 14.84 5.16 9.79
C VAL A 233 14.15 4.55 11.00
N PRO A 234 14.55 4.93 12.24
CA PRO A 234 13.97 4.42 13.49
C PRO A 234 12.56 4.98 13.77
N VAL A 235 11.64 4.84 12.82
CA VAL A 235 10.23 5.29 12.91
C VAL A 235 9.34 4.09 12.63
N ALA A 236 8.28 3.94 13.43
CA ALA A 236 7.42 2.75 13.38
C ALA A 236 6.49 2.73 12.15
N ASN A 237 6.00 3.89 11.74
CA ASN A 237 5.09 4.06 10.60
C ASN A 237 5.19 5.48 10.05
N VAL A 238 4.63 5.70 8.90
CA VAL A 238 4.70 6.90 8.04
C VAL A 238 6.09 7.14 7.48
N SER A 239 6.16 7.01 6.20
CA SER A 239 7.36 7.17 5.37
C SER A 239 7.25 8.44 4.52
N MET A 240 8.36 8.83 3.90
CA MET A 240 8.39 10.01 3.03
C MET A 240 9.11 9.69 1.73
N VAL A 241 8.56 10.15 0.62
CA VAL A 241 9.25 10.24 -0.67
C VAL A 241 9.96 11.57 -0.77
N ASP A 242 11.24 11.56 -1.09
CA ASP A 242 12.04 12.70 -1.54
C ASP A 242 12.27 12.53 -3.05
N LEU A 243 11.53 13.25 -3.87
CA LEU A 243 11.66 13.22 -5.32
C LEU A 243 12.37 14.50 -5.80
N THR A 244 13.54 14.31 -6.43
CA THR A 244 14.20 15.39 -7.18
C THR A 244 14.12 15.06 -8.67
N ALA A 245 13.57 15.98 -9.46
CA ALA A 245 13.34 15.79 -10.89
C ALA A 245 13.72 17.02 -11.71
N VAL A 246 14.15 16.78 -12.94
CA VAL A 246 14.30 17.83 -13.97
C VAL A 246 13.03 17.83 -14.80
N LEU A 247 12.42 19.00 -14.94
CA LEU A 247 11.18 19.21 -15.69
C LEU A 247 11.48 19.67 -17.12
N LYS A 248 10.60 19.33 -18.05
CA LYS A 248 10.69 19.79 -19.44
C LYS A 248 10.21 21.24 -19.57
N ARG A 249 9.18 21.61 -18.82
CA ARG A 249 8.64 22.97 -18.74
C ARG A 249 9.09 23.59 -17.41
N PRO A 250 9.79 24.75 -17.44
CA PRO A 250 10.08 25.51 -16.23
C PRO A 250 8.82 25.84 -15.44
N ALA A 251 8.95 25.88 -14.13
CA ALA A 251 7.83 26.22 -13.25
C ALA A 251 8.32 26.76 -11.90
N SER A 252 7.57 27.71 -11.34
CA SER A 252 7.82 28.20 -9.98
C SER A 252 7.33 27.21 -8.93
N LYS A 253 7.77 27.39 -7.67
CA LYS A 253 7.26 26.65 -6.51
C LYS A 253 5.74 26.76 -6.41
N GLU A 254 5.21 27.95 -6.61
CA GLU A 254 3.78 28.27 -6.52
C GLU A 254 2.98 27.52 -7.58
N GLU A 255 3.45 27.51 -8.83
CA GLU A 255 2.80 26.76 -9.93
C GLU A 255 2.79 25.25 -9.66
N ILE A 256 3.87 24.71 -9.10
CA ILE A 256 3.98 23.28 -8.76
C ILE A 256 3.00 22.92 -7.63
N ASN A 257 2.97 23.71 -6.56
CA ASN A 257 2.06 23.50 -5.44
C ASN A 257 0.60 23.64 -5.86
N GLU A 258 0.29 24.61 -6.73
CA GLU A 258 -1.05 24.79 -7.26
C GLU A 258 -1.48 23.61 -8.15
N ALA A 259 -0.56 23.04 -8.95
CA ALA A 259 -0.85 21.84 -9.72
C ALA A 259 -1.21 20.64 -8.81
N PHE A 260 -0.55 20.49 -7.66
CA PHE A 260 -0.92 19.48 -6.67
C PHE A 260 -2.30 19.77 -6.06
N ARG A 261 -2.61 21.02 -5.65
CA ARG A 261 -3.94 21.38 -5.11
C ARG A 261 -5.05 21.11 -6.13
N ALA A 262 -4.86 21.52 -7.37
CA ALA A 262 -5.83 21.27 -8.44
C ALA A 262 -6.08 19.75 -8.64
N ALA A 263 -5.05 18.91 -8.49
CA ALA A 263 -5.19 17.46 -8.59
C ALA A 263 -6.00 16.87 -7.42
N THR A 264 -5.91 17.43 -6.21
CA THR A 264 -6.72 16.97 -5.05
C THR A 264 -8.20 17.21 -5.22
N GLU A 265 -8.59 18.18 -6.04
CA GLU A 265 -9.99 18.50 -6.31
C GLU A 265 -10.53 17.78 -7.56
N SER A 266 -9.69 17.07 -8.29
CA SER A 266 -10.05 16.41 -9.55
C SER A 266 -9.75 14.89 -9.52
N ASN A 267 -8.87 14.42 -10.37
CA ASN A 267 -8.59 13.02 -10.60
C ASN A 267 -7.86 12.29 -9.45
N LEU A 268 -7.26 13.03 -8.52
CA LEU A 268 -6.61 12.47 -7.33
C LEU A 268 -7.34 12.79 -6.03
N LYS A 269 -8.62 13.13 -6.10
CA LYS A 269 -9.46 13.36 -4.92
C LYS A 269 -9.50 12.13 -4.02
N GLY A 270 -9.18 12.31 -2.73
CA GLY A 270 -9.08 11.21 -1.77
C GLY A 270 -7.82 10.32 -1.91
N ILE A 271 -6.97 10.59 -2.91
CA ILE A 271 -5.71 9.89 -3.17
C ILE A 271 -4.51 10.75 -2.77
N LEU A 272 -4.50 12.00 -3.24
CA LEU A 272 -3.48 13.00 -2.94
C LEU A 272 -4.03 14.03 -1.96
N PHE A 273 -3.20 14.50 -1.07
CA PHE A 273 -3.45 15.66 -0.20
C PHE A 273 -2.27 16.62 -0.23
N VAL A 274 -2.49 17.89 0.05
CA VAL A 274 -1.43 18.89 0.19
C VAL A 274 -1.45 19.39 1.62
N ASP A 275 -0.31 19.26 2.30
CA ASP A 275 -0.11 19.75 3.66
C ASP A 275 0.50 21.14 3.65
N ASP A 276 -0.18 22.09 4.32
CA ASP A 276 0.25 23.47 4.50
C ASP A 276 0.51 23.80 5.99
N ASP A 277 0.39 22.80 6.91
CA ASP A 277 0.42 22.99 8.36
C ASP A 277 1.76 22.59 9.01
N TYR A 278 2.81 22.36 8.22
CA TYR A 278 4.17 22.00 8.70
C TYR A 278 4.21 20.73 9.56
N ARG A 279 3.33 19.77 9.26
CA ARG A 279 3.19 18.54 10.04
C ARG A 279 4.35 17.57 9.82
N VAL A 280 4.52 16.66 10.77
CA VAL A 280 5.57 15.61 10.75
C VAL A 280 4.96 14.23 10.62
N SER A 281 5.78 13.21 10.45
CA SER A 281 5.34 11.83 10.15
C SER A 281 4.25 11.29 11.09
N SER A 282 4.34 11.54 12.39
CA SER A 282 3.36 11.03 13.37
C SER A 282 1.95 11.58 13.18
N ASP A 283 1.81 12.79 12.60
CA ASP A 283 0.52 13.44 12.37
C ASP A 283 -0.27 12.78 11.22
N PHE A 284 0.40 11.98 10.41
CA PHE A 284 -0.20 11.26 9.28
C PHE A 284 -0.43 9.77 9.57
N CYS A 285 -0.21 9.33 10.80
CA CYS A 285 -0.54 7.96 11.20
C CYS A 285 -2.06 7.73 11.04
N THR A 286 -2.44 6.61 10.42
CA THR A 286 -3.82 6.28 10.01
C THR A 286 -4.43 7.17 8.92
N SER A 287 -3.62 7.96 8.23
CA SER A 287 -4.08 8.70 7.05
C SER A 287 -4.47 7.74 5.92
N THR A 288 -5.60 8.01 5.28
CA THR A 288 -6.11 7.24 4.13
C THR A 288 -5.54 7.68 2.79
N PHE A 289 -4.86 8.81 2.72
CA PHE A 289 -4.24 9.30 1.49
C PHE A 289 -3.05 8.44 1.07
N SER A 290 -2.89 8.25 -0.23
CA SER A 290 -1.71 7.56 -0.79
C SER A 290 -0.45 8.41 -0.71
N SER A 291 -0.61 9.73 -0.82
CA SER A 291 0.49 10.68 -0.87
C SER A 291 0.05 12.02 -0.31
N ILE A 292 0.90 12.67 0.49
CA ILE A 292 0.62 13.94 1.13
C ILE A 292 1.82 14.86 0.88
N VAL A 293 1.67 15.81 -0.04
CA VAL A 293 2.74 16.74 -0.42
C VAL A 293 2.92 17.79 0.68
N ALA A 294 4.15 17.92 1.19
CA ALA A 294 4.54 18.99 2.11
C ALA A 294 4.88 20.25 1.29
N SER A 295 3.91 21.13 1.07
CA SER A 295 4.00 22.23 0.11
C SER A 295 5.06 23.28 0.46
N ASP A 296 5.29 23.49 1.75
CA ASP A 296 6.31 24.41 2.28
C ASP A 296 7.74 24.00 1.87
N THR A 297 7.96 22.71 1.72
CA THR A 297 9.27 22.10 1.41
C THR A 297 9.58 22.02 -0.09
N THR A 298 8.63 22.33 -0.97
CA THR A 298 8.86 22.37 -2.41
C THR A 298 9.96 23.38 -2.75
N GLN A 299 10.97 22.92 -3.50
CA GLN A 299 12.11 23.73 -3.92
C GLN A 299 12.29 23.66 -5.43
N VAL A 300 12.69 24.76 -6.02
CA VAL A 300 13.02 24.86 -7.45
C VAL A 300 14.37 25.53 -7.62
N ILE A 301 15.22 24.98 -8.48
CA ILE A 301 16.52 25.52 -8.84
C ILE A 301 16.55 25.67 -10.36
N ALA A 302 17.03 26.83 -10.85
CA ALA A 302 17.15 27.15 -12.27
C ALA A 302 15.86 26.88 -13.06
N ASP A 303 14.72 27.07 -12.42
CA ASP A 303 13.35 26.98 -12.93
C ASP A 303 12.91 25.59 -13.44
N ASP A 304 13.82 24.62 -13.55
CA ASP A 304 13.53 23.29 -14.09
C ASP A 304 13.86 22.13 -13.16
N MET A 305 14.71 22.32 -12.16
CA MET A 305 15.03 21.28 -11.19
C MET A 305 14.18 21.43 -9.94
N VAL A 306 13.21 20.51 -9.77
CA VAL A 306 12.29 20.51 -8.63
C VAL A 306 12.65 19.46 -7.61
N LYS A 307 12.44 19.77 -6.32
CA LYS A 307 12.44 18.84 -5.19
C LYS A 307 11.10 18.91 -4.49
N VAL A 308 10.48 17.73 -4.29
CA VAL A 308 9.20 17.58 -3.60
C VAL A 308 9.31 16.50 -2.54
N PHE A 309 8.84 16.80 -1.33
CA PHE A 309 8.59 15.81 -0.28
C PHE A 309 7.13 15.44 -0.22
N ALA A 310 6.86 14.15 -0.09
CA ALA A 310 5.51 13.65 0.10
C ALA A 310 5.49 12.53 1.15
N TRP A 311 4.67 12.71 2.18
CA TRP A 311 4.42 11.72 3.22
C TRP A 311 3.47 10.64 2.70
N TYR A 312 3.57 9.44 3.26
CA TYR A 312 2.60 8.37 3.05
C TYR A 312 2.57 7.41 4.25
N ASP A 313 1.37 7.10 4.72
CA ASP A 313 1.22 6.01 5.68
C ASP A 313 1.43 4.68 4.95
N ASN A 314 2.60 4.07 5.14
CA ASN A 314 3.01 2.85 4.44
C ASN A 314 2.22 1.60 4.87
N GLU A 315 1.40 1.69 5.93
CA GLU A 315 0.50 0.63 6.38
C GLU A 315 -0.96 0.97 6.07
N TRP A 316 -1.51 2.06 6.63
CA TRP A 316 -2.93 2.40 6.54
C TRP A 316 -3.32 2.96 5.17
N GLY A 317 -2.62 3.98 4.68
CA GLY A 317 -2.87 4.57 3.36
C GLY A 317 -2.73 3.52 2.25
N TYR A 318 -1.68 2.69 2.34
CA TYR A 318 -1.48 1.57 1.41
C TYR A 318 -2.61 0.53 1.50
N SER A 319 -3.04 0.15 2.71
CA SER A 319 -4.12 -0.82 2.90
C SER A 319 -5.47 -0.28 2.44
N THR A 320 -5.69 1.04 2.55
CA THR A 320 -6.87 1.69 1.97
C THR A 320 -6.91 1.50 0.46
N ARG A 321 -5.81 1.74 -0.24
CA ARG A 321 -5.71 1.50 -1.71
C ARG A 321 -5.86 0.04 -2.07
N LEU A 322 -5.37 -0.87 -1.24
CA LEU A 322 -5.55 -2.30 -1.45
C LEU A 322 -7.04 -2.70 -1.44
N VAL A 323 -7.81 -2.14 -0.49
CA VAL A 323 -9.26 -2.36 -0.39
C VAL A 323 -10.01 -1.66 -1.53
N ASP A 324 -9.60 -0.45 -1.92
CA ASP A 324 -10.19 0.25 -3.06
C ASP A 324 -9.98 -0.51 -4.38
N LEU A 325 -8.76 -1.02 -4.61
CA LEU A 325 -8.48 -1.83 -5.79
C LEU A 325 -9.28 -3.14 -5.79
N ALA A 326 -9.46 -3.79 -4.62
CA ALA A 326 -10.33 -4.97 -4.51
C ALA A 326 -11.76 -4.66 -4.95
N LYS A 327 -12.31 -3.52 -4.53
CA LYS A 327 -13.63 -3.08 -4.98
C LYS A 327 -13.66 -2.84 -6.49
N ILE A 328 -12.67 -2.12 -7.03
CA ILE A 328 -12.58 -1.82 -8.47
C ILE A 328 -12.59 -3.12 -9.30
N VAL A 329 -11.74 -4.08 -8.97
CA VAL A 329 -11.62 -5.33 -9.75
C VAL A 329 -12.84 -6.24 -9.61
N ALA A 330 -13.62 -6.10 -8.53
CA ALA A 330 -14.85 -6.87 -8.34
C ALA A 330 -16.06 -6.28 -9.07
N THR A 331 -16.04 -4.98 -9.37
CA THR A 331 -17.23 -4.25 -9.89
C THR A 331 -17.10 -3.84 -11.35
N LYS A 332 -15.91 -3.86 -11.90
CA LYS A 332 -15.63 -3.64 -13.34
C LYS A 332 -15.43 -4.99 -14.04
#